data_50a14b66fc7e9ab0833b060f7967a2a9
#
_entry.id   50a14b66fc7e9ab0833b060f7967a2a9
#
_cell.length_a   1.000
_cell.length_b   1.000
_cell.length_c   1.000
_cell.angle_alpha   90.00
_cell.angle_beta   90.00
_cell.angle_gamma   90.00
#
_symmetry.space_group_name_H-M   'P 1'
#
loop_
_entity.id
_entity.type
_entity.pdbx_description
1 polymer ?
#
loop_
_entity_poly.entity_id
_entity_poly.type
_entity_poly.pdbx_seq_one_letter_code
_entity_poly.pdbx_strand_id
1 'polypeptide(L)'
;MEQDKMYPAPSTCPVCGKPMTRIPEVMDCWFDSGAMPFAQRHYPFENKENFDADFFPADFICEGIDQTRGWFYSLMAISTFIKGRSPYKNVLVNDLILDKHGKKMSKHVGNTVDPFALFDKYGADAPRWYLLYASPAWSPTKFDEDGLIEIVSKFFGTLRNVYNFFALYSNQDDLDPASLDVPYAKRPELDRWIISKYNKLIKEVTADMDQYDHMKAVRKIQDFVIEDMSNWYIRRARRRFWAEELDEDKKSVYATTYEVMVGLSQLIAPFAPFISEEIYQNLTGKESVHLSFFPKADEALIDEKAEERMDLVRTLVGLGRGTREKERIKVRQPLKEILVDGKYESIIGDLTPLIKEELNIKDVLFESKLDAYMNYSLKPNFKVAGPVLGKNIKAFGAALAQADPAATVAALEADGVDDEVGVDVRPVRVEISKDMVDVKISAKEGFAVAMENNVFTILDTTVTPELAEEGLARELVSKVQQMRKQNDYEMMDKIHIYLSADDDVAKAV
;
A
#
# COMPACT_ATOMS: atom_id res chain seq x y z
N MET A 1 58.85 -8.75 17.53
CA MET A 1 60.12 -8.28 16.95
C MET A 1 60.03 -7.83 15.47
N GLU A 2 58.94 -8.10 14.76
CA GLU A 2 58.77 -7.60 13.36
C GLU A 2 58.07 -6.26 13.23
N GLN A 3 57.31 -5.86 14.25
CA GLN A 3 56.59 -4.54 14.25
C GLN A 3 57.54 -3.34 14.37
N ASP A 4 58.69 -3.49 15.07
CA ASP A 4 59.66 -2.40 15.22
C ASP A 4 60.41 -2.03 13.93
N LYS A 5 60.33 -2.88 12.91
CA LYS A 5 60.97 -2.59 11.62
C LYS A 5 60.07 -1.82 10.64
N MET A 6 58.75 -1.78 10.93
CA MET A 6 57.79 -1.20 10.00
C MET A 6 57.57 0.31 10.20
N TYR A 7 57.80 0.79 11.42
CA TYR A 7 57.63 2.21 11.76
C TYR A 7 58.75 2.67 12.70
N PRO A 8 59.93 3.05 12.19
CA PRO A 8 60.99 3.59 13.03
C PRO A 8 60.49 4.90 13.67
N ALA A 9 60.44 4.96 14.98
CA ALA A 9 60.18 6.20 15.69
C ALA A 9 61.28 7.23 15.34
N PRO A 10 60.98 8.54 15.25
CA PRO A 10 61.99 9.55 15.10
C PRO A 10 63.00 9.44 16.24
N SER A 11 64.28 9.36 15.91
CA SER A 11 65.32 9.14 16.87
C SER A 11 65.56 10.35 17.82
N THR A 12 65.10 11.55 17.42
CA THR A 12 65.31 12.79 18.18
C THR A 12 64.07 13.73 18.10
N CYS A 13 63.77 14.40 19.17
CA CYS A 13 62.71 15.38 19.22
C CYS A 13 63.07 16.63 18.39
N PRO A 14 62.25 17.05 17.41
CA PRO A 14 62.55 18.20 16.57
C PRO A 14 62.57 19.54 17.31
N VAL A 15 62.01 19.59 18.52
CA VAL A 15 61.95 20.81 19.36
C VAL A 15 63.10 20.94 20.31
N CYS A 16 63.48 19.84 21.02
CA CYS A 16 64.50 19.89 22.07
C CYS A 16 65.74 19.06 21.76
N GLY A 17 65.78 18.31 20.65
CA GLY A 17 66.96 17.49 20.24
C GLY A 17 67.24 16.25 21.10
N LYS A 18 66.40 15.95 22.10
CA LYS A 18 66.57 14.78 22.96
C LYS A 18 66.14 13.49 22.27
N PRO A 19 66.75 12.34 22.60
CA PRO A 19 66.29 11.05 22.12
C PRO A 19 64.81 10.81 22.46
N MET A 20 64.06 10.30 21.52
CA MET A 20 62.66 9.88 21.66
C MET A 20 62.60 8.37 21.79
N THR A 21 61.75 7.86 22.66
CA THR A 21 61.45 6.44 22.80
C THR A 21 59.99 6.20 22.40
N ARG A 22 59.79 5.16 21.58
CA ARG A 22 58.41 4.76 21.25
C ARG A 22 57.68 4.31 22.53
N ILE A 23 56.46 4.82 22.72
CA ILE A 23 55.59 4.31 23.79
C ILE A 23 55.10 2.91 23.45
N PRO A 24 54.93 2.01 24.46
CA PRO A 24 54.52 0.63 24.21
C PRO A 24 53.05 0.46 23.85
N GLU A 25 52.25 1.46 24.06
CA GLU A 25 50.80 1.43 23.80
C GLU A 25 50.53 1.29 22.31
N VAL A 26 49.50 0.51 21.98
CA VAL A 26 48.98 0.34 20.60
C VAL A 26 47.85 1.35 20.44
N MET A 27 47.78 1.95 19.25
CA MET A 27 46.69 2.87 18.92
C MET A 27 45.35 2.12 18.92
N ASP A 28 44.32 2.77 19.46
CA ASP A 28 42.95 2.24 19.48
C ASP A 28 42.40 2.06 18.05
N CYS A 29 41.79 0.90 17.78
CA CYS A 29 41.16 0.62 16.48
C CYS A 29 40.07 1.66 16.11
N TRP A 30 39.44 2.27 17.10
CA TRP A 30 38.46 3.34 16.87
C TRP A 30 39.08 4.63 16.34
N PHE A 31 40.39 4.87 16.61
CA PHE A 31 41.12 5.98 16.00
C PHE A 31 41.31 5.71 14.50
N ASP A 32 41.69 4.51 14.11
CA ASP A 32 41.88 4.15 12.69
C ASP A 32 40.56 4.26 11.91
N SER A 33 39.48 3.72 12.46
CA SER A 33 38.16 3.81 11.85
C SER A 33 37.61 5.25 11.80
N GLY A 34 37.88 6.06 12.84
CA GLY A 34 37.48 7.46 12.89
C GLY A 34 38.32 8.36 11.98
N ALA A 35 39.56 7.96 11.68
CA ALA A 35 40.43 8.64 10.73
C ALA A 35 40.12 8.33 9.25
N MET A 36 39.24 7.35 8.98
CA MET A 36 38.93 6.85 7.64
C MET A 36 38.63 7.93 6.62
N PRO A 37 37.80 8.99 6.91
CA PRO A 37 37.53 10.05 5.94
C PRO A 37 38.78 10.69 5.34
N PHE A 38 39.82 10.83 6.16
CA PHE A 38 41.10 11.43 5.78
C PHE A 38 42.06 10.40 5.21
N ALA A 39 42.23 9.27 5.90
CA ALA A 39 43.20 8.24 5.57
C ALA A 39 42.92 7.60 4.20
N GLN A 40 41.68 7.31 3.85
CA GLN A 40 41.31 6.73 2.55
C GLN A 40 41.69 7.60 1.36
N ARG A 41 41.87 8.91 1.57
CA ARG A 41 42.25 9.88 0.54
C ARG A 41 43.68 10.36 0.67
N HIS A 42 44.42 9.78 1.63
CA HIS A 42 45.79 10.16 1.97
C HIS A 42 45.93 11.67 2.25
N TYR A 43 44.85 12.28 2.79
CA TYR A 43 44.84 13.70 3.19
C TYR A 43 45.74 13.93 4.42
N PRO A 44 46.53 15.02 4.52
CA PRO A 44 46.61 16.13 3.58
C PRO A 44 47.73 16.03 2.53
N PHE A 45 48.38 14.87 2.36
CA PHE A 45 49.54 14.69 1.50
C PHE A 45 49.12 14.57 0.03
N GLU A 46 47.93 14.00 -0.22
CA GLU A 46 47.29 13.91 -1.53
C GLU A 46 45.85 14.43 -1.42
N ASN A 47 45.23 14.78 -2.56
CA ASN A 47 43.84 15.21 -2.68
C ASN A 47 43.42 16.42 -1.82
N LYS A 48 44.38 17.23 -1.35
CA LYS A 48 44.13 18.34 -0.43
C LYS A 48 43.23 19.41 -1.03
N GLU A 49 43.41 19.72 -2.33
CA GLU A 49 42.73 20.81 -3.00
C GLU A 49 41.22 20.52 -3.20
N ASN A 50 40.88 19.27 -3.49
CA ASN A 50 39.50 18.87 -3.81
C ASN A 50 38.82 18.18 -2.61
N PHE A 51 39.49 17.97 -1.51
CA PHE A 51 38.99 17.17 -0.39
C PHE A 51 37.66 17.68 0.16
N ASP A 52 37.55 18.98 0.39
CA ASP A 52 36.33 19.59 0.95
C ASP A 52 35.18 19.71 -0.06
N ALA A 53 35.48 19.67 -1.35
CA ALA A 53 34.47 19.75 -2.41
C ALA A 53 33.89 18.38 -2.77
N ASP A 54 34.77 17.36 -2.87
CA ASP A 54 34.37 16.08 -3.47
C ASP A 54 34.18 14.95 -2.44
N PHE A 55 34.80 15.07 -1.24
CA PHE A 55 34.86 13.92 -0.34
C PHE A 55 34.45 14.21 1.12
N PHE A 56 34.38 15.48 1.54
CA PHE A 56 34.15 15.81 2.94
C PHE A 56 33.20 17.02 3.12
N PRO A 57 32.14 16.91 3.92
CA PRO A 57 31.73 15.72 4.69
C PRO A 57 31.04 14.66 3.81
N ALA A 58 30.93 13.42 4.30
CA ALA A 58 30.11 12.38 3.68
C ALA A 58 28.63 12.82 3.61
N ASP A 59 27.92 12.45 2.56
CA ASP A 59 26.50 12.79 2.46
C ASP A 59 25.65 11.99 3.43
N PHE A 60 26.02 10.72 3.69
CA PHE A 60 25.24 9.80 4.50
C PHE A 60 26.12 8.73 5.17
N ILE A 61 25.80 8.39 6.43
CA ILE A 61 26.30 7.20 7.12
C ILE A 61 25.14 6.48 7.81
N CYS A 62 25.26 5.15 7.99
CA CYS A 62 24.24 4.33 8.62
C CYS A 62 24.89 3.19 9.42
N GLU A 63 24.61 3.13 10.72
CA GLU A 63 25.07 2.07 11.62
C GLU A 63 24.10 1.90 12.80
N GLY A 64 24.41 0.96 13.71
CA GLY A 64 23.63 0.71 14.91
C GLY A 64 23.76 1.81 15.98
N ILE A 65 22.79 1.86 16.90
CA ILE A 65 22.73 2.84 18.00
C ILE A 65 23.94 2.77 18.96
N ASP A 66 24.58 1.61 19.06
CA ASP A 66 25.79 1.40 19.84
C ASP A 66 26.98 2.24 19.35
N GLN A 67 26.99 2.65 18.08
CA GLN A 67 28.03 3.46 17.46
C GLN A 67 28.02 4.93 17.91
N THR A 68 27.05 5.34 18.68
CA THR A 68 27.07 6.62 19.41
C THR A 68 28.25 6.67 20.43
N ARG A 69 28.73 5.51 20.85
CA ARG A 69 29.92 5.35 21.71
C ARG A 69 31.05 4.57 21.03
N GLY A 70 31.07 4.56 19.70
CA GLY A 70 32.06 3.91 18.87
C GLY A 70 32.39 4.76 17.65
N TRP A 71 32.04 4.29 16.47
CA TRP A 71 32.42 4.92 15.21
C TRP A 71 31.88 6.34 15.01
N PHE A 72 30.63 6.62 15.34
CA PHE A 72 30.09 7.99 15.22
C PHE A 72 30.85 8.98 16.07
N TYR A 73 31.22 8.57 17.31
CA TYR A 73 31.99 9.41 18.19
C TYR A 73 33.42 9.65 17.70
N SER A 74 34.14 8.60 17.27
CA SER A 74 35.51 8.72 16.78
C SER A 74 35.61 9.52 15.50
N LEU A 75 34.65 9.33 14.55
CA LEU A 75 34.52 10.17 13.37
C LEU A 75 34.37 11.65 13.73
N MET A 76 33.44 11.93 14.64
CA MET A 76 33.14 13.31 15.07
C MET A 76 34.33 13.96 15.77
N ALA A 77 34.97 13.23 16.69
CA ALA A 77 36.12 13.74 17.49
C ALA A 77 37.29 14.09 16.55
N ILE A 78 37.70 13.17 15.68
CA ILE A 78 38.84 13.38 14.79
C ILE A 78 38.55 14.47 13.75
N SER A 79 37.36 14.46 13.19
CA SER A 79 36.99 15.45 12.16
C SER A 79 36.83 16.84 12.74
N THR A 80 36.28 16.97 13.94
CA THR A 80 36.19 18.25 14.63
C THR A 80 37.59 18.80 14.98
N PHE A 81 38.53 17.92 15.38
CA PHE A 81 39.90 18.31 15.64
C PHE A 81 40.63 18.82 14.39
N ILE A 82 40.43 18.14 13.24
CA ILE A 82 41.18 18.46 12.00
C ILE A 82 40.49 19.58 11.19
N LYS A 83 39.14 19.56 11.10
CA LYS A 83 38.38 20.44 10.21
C LYS A 83 37.42 21.39 10.93
N GLY A 84 37.21 21.26 12.24
CA GLY A 84 36.28 22.09 13.01
C GLY A 84 34.80 21.86 12.67
N ARG A 85 34.47 20.75 11.98
CA ARG A 85 33.09 20.44 11.55
C ARG A 85 32.80 18.93 11.49
N SER A 86 31.50 18.58 11.35
CA SER A 86 31.02 17.22 11.25
C SER A 86 31.61 16.51 10.01
N PRO A 87 31.92 15.19 10.11
CA PRO A 87 32.38 14.36 9.00
C PRO A 87 31.24 13.86 8.10
N TYR A 88 29.99 14.07 8.46
CA TYR A 88 28.80 13.64 7.72
C TYR A 88 27.69 14.67 7.81
N LYS A 89 26.86 14.73 6.78
CA LYS A 89 25.66 15.59 6.68
C LYS A 89 24.46 14.91 7.32
N ASN A 90 24.26 13.60 7.03
CA ASN A 90 23.14 12.82 7.51
C ASN A 90 23.64 11.52 8.15
N VAL A 91 22.95 11.10 9.21
CA VAL A 91 23.19 9.82 9.88
C VAL A 91 21.87 9.11 10.15
N LEU A 92 21.74 7.89 9.67
CA LEU A 92 20.64 7.00 10.01
C LEU A 92 21.14 6.03 11.09
N VAL A 93 20.48 6.07 12.24
CA VAL A 93 20.84 5.22 13.39
C VAL A 93 19.85 4.07 13.46
N ASN A 94 20.33 2.84 13.23
CA ASN A 94 19.49 1.66 13.34
C ASN A 94 19.35 1.25 14.81
N ASP A 95 18.11 1.02 15.25
CA ASP A 95 17.83 0.48 16.59
C ASP A 95 17.92 -1.06 16.58
N LEU A 96 17.66 -1.66 17.73
CA LEU A 96 17.81 -3.10 17.96
C LEU A 96 16.72 -3.91 17.28
N ILE A 97 17.09 -5.08 16.77
CA ILE A 97 16.14 -6.13 16.42
C ILE A 97 15.90 -7.00 17.66
N LEU A 98 14.65 -7.06 18.09
CA LEU A 98 14.17 -7.79 19.25
C LEU A 98 13.47 -9.08 18.81
N ASP A 99 13.34 -10.05 19.71
CA ASP A 99 12.50 -11.20 19.46
C ASP A 99 11.01 -10.83 19.42
N LYS A 100 10.15 -11.75 19.04
CA LYS A 100 8.69 -11.52 18.95
C LYS A 100 8.04 -11.06 20.26
N HIS A 101 8.68 -11.30 21.39
CA HIS A 101 8.25 -10.86 22.73
C HIS A 101 8.82 -9.50 23.13
N GLY A 102 9.62 -8.88 22.26
CA GLY A 102 10.25 -7.60 22.53
C GLY A 102 11.50 -7.68 23.44
N LYS A 103 12.11 -8.87 23.56
CA LYS A 103 13.36 -9.05 24.31
C LYS A 103 14.57 -8.97 23.38
N LYS A 104 15.67 -8.41 23.88
CA LYS A 104 16.93 -8.36 23.15
C LYS A 104 17.39 -9.78 22.79
N MET A 105 17.73 -9.98 21.53
CA MET A 105 18.28 -11.25 21.05
C MET A 105 19.68 -11.49 21.60
N SER A 106 19.95 -12.69 22.08
CA SER A 106 21.24 -13.09 22.62
C SER A 106 21.46 -14.59 22.42
N LYS A 107 22.70 -14.97 22.07
CA LYS A 107 23.10 -16.39 21.95
C LYS A 107 22.92 -17.14 23.29
N HIS A 108 23.12 -16.45 24.42
CA HIS A 108 22.94 -17.04 25.75
C HIS A 108 21.48 -17.37 26.06
N VAL A 109 20.55 -16.58 25.58
CA VAL A 109 19.11 -16.79 25.78
C VAL A 109 18.55 -17.80 24.75
N GLY A 110 19.27 -18.01 23.64
CA GLY A 110 18.83 -18.92 22.57
C GLY A 110 17.67 -18.38 21.72
N ASN A 111 17.43 -17.06 21.77
CA ASN A 111 16.36 -16.39 21.01
C ASN A 111 16.88 -15.65 19.77
N THR A 112 18.07 -16.00 19.31
CA THR A 112 18.64 -15.46 18.07
C THR A 112 18.08 -16.17 16.85
N VAL A 113 17.87 -15.43 15.78
CA VAL A 113 17.47 -15.96 14.48
C VAL A 113 18.69 -16.02 13.57
N ASP A 114 18.88 -17.14 12.89
CA ASP A 114 19.91 -17.28 11.89
C ASP A 114 19.41 -16.69 10.55
N PRO A 115 20.01 -15.59 10.05
CA PRO A 115 19.56 -14.97 8.81
C PRO A 115 19.79 -15.88 7.59
N PHE A 116 20.79 -16.73 7.58
CA PHE A 116 21.04 -17.64 6.45
C PHE A 116 19.96 -18.72 6.33
N ALA A 117 19.48 -19.24 7.47
CA ALA A 117 18.35 -20.17 7.47
C ALA A 117 17.06 -19.51 6.93
N LEU A 118 16.87 -18.20 7.20
CA LEU A 118 15.74 -17.45 6.62
C LEU A 118 15.94 -17.24 5.11
N PHE A 119 17.16 -16.94 4.65
CA PHE A 119 17.45 -16.75 3.23
C PHE A 119 17.23 -18.05 2.45
N ASP A 120 17.66 -19.18 2.98
CA ASP A 120 17.45 -20.50 2.35
C ASP A 120 15.95 -20.84 2.27
N LYS A 121 15.16 -20.44 3.25
CA LYS A 121 13.73 -20.79 3.31
C LYS A 121 12.84 -19.83 2.52
N TYR A 122 13.11 -18.54 2.55
CA TYR A 122 12.22 -17.50 2.03
C TYR A 122 12.83 -16.64 0.91
N GLY A 123 14.11 -16.83 0.59
CA GLY A 123 14.88 -15.92 -0.25
C GLY A 123 15.31 -14.67 0.51
N ALA A 124 16.34 -13.97 0.01
CA ALA A 124 16.91 -12.82 0.69
C ALA A 124 16.03 -11.55 0.60
N ASP A 125 15.22 -11.42 -0.43
CA ASP A 125 14.34 -10.25 -0.60
C ASP A 125 13.28 -10.13 0.51
N ALA A 126 12.73 -11.25 0.96
CA ALA A 126 11.67 -11.24 1.93
C ALA A 126 12.12 -10.72 3.32
N PRO A 127 13.23 -11.19 3.93
CA PRO A 127 13.75 -10.61 5.17
C PRO A 127 14.17 -9.15 5.01
N ARG A 128 14.76 -8.76 3.86
CA ARG A 128 15.11 -7.37 3.57
C ARG A 128 13.87 -6.47 3.59
N TRP A 129 12.84 -6.87 2.86
CA TRP A 129 11.56 -6.14 2.80
C TRP A 129 10.90 -6.06 4.18
N TYR A 130 10.83 -7.18 4.89
CA TYR A 130 10.23 -7.25 6.22
C TYR A 130 10.86 -6.25 7.20
N LEU A 131 12.19 -6.20 7.26
CA LEU A 131 12.91 -5.31 8.18
C LEU A 131 12.68 -3.83 7.86
N LEU A 132 12.51 -3.48 6.59
CA LEU A 132 12.19 -2.12 6.17
C LEU A 132 10.70 -1.77 6.37
N TYR A 133 9.82 -2.77 6.30
CA TYR A 133 8.37 -2.61 6.41
C TYR A 133 7.87 -2.54 7.85
N ALA A 134 8.47 -3.33 8.76
CA ALA A 134 7.93 -3.58 10.09
C ALA A 134 7.91 -2.33 10.97
N SER A 135 9.00 -1.58 11.01
CA SER A 135 9.14 -0.35 11.80
C SER A 135 10.19 0.59 11.21
N PRO A 136 10.16 1.89 11.60
CA PRO A 136 11.23 2.82 11.19
C PRO A 136 12.58 2.33 11.71
N ALA A 137 13.65 2.57 10.93
CA ALA A 137 15.00 2.13 11.27
C ALA A 137 15.48 2.59 12.66
N TRP A 138 15.05 3.78 13.08
CA TRP A 138 15.39 4.39 14.39
C TRP A 138 14.51 3.92 15.56
N SER A 139 13.73 2.87 15.38
CA SER A 139 12.88 2.28 16.42
C SER A 139 13.15 0.78 16.53
N PRO A 140 13.06 0.20 17.75
CA PRO A 140 13.26 -1.23 17.92
C PRO A 140 12.26 -2.03 17.08
N THR A 141 12.76 -2.99 16.32
CA THR A 141 11.96 -3.88 15.48
C THR A 141 11.75 -5.22 16.14
N LYS A 142 10.51 -5.63 16.39
CA LYS A 142 10.21 -6.99 16.81
C LYS A 142 10.22 -7.90 15.58
N PHE A 143 11.11 -8.88 15.58
CA PHE A 143 11.15 -9.88 14.53
C PHE A 143 10.17 -11.01 14.85
N ASP A 144 9.25 -11.23 13.92
CA ASP A 144 8.28 -12.33 13.95
C ASP A 144 8.26 -13.03 12.58
N GLU A 145 8.53 -14.34 12.58
CA GLU A 145 8.53 -15.13 11.34
C GLU A 145 7.14 -15.20 10.69
N ASP A 146 6.05 -15.13 11.47
CA ASP A 146 4.70 -15.08 10.92
C ASP A 146 4.48 -13.82 10.08
N GLY A 147 5.01 -12.66 10.51
CA GLY A 147 4.98 -11.43 9.72
C GLY A 147 5.81 -11.54 8.44
N LEU A 148 6.93 -12.27 8.48
CA LEU A 148 7.71 -12.56 7.28
C LEU A 148 6.94 -13.44 6.28
N ILE A 149 6.27 -14.48 6.76
CA ILE A 149 5.40 -15.35 5.94
C ILE A 149 4.28 -14.54 5.28
N GLU A 150 3.72 -13.58 6.02
CA GLU A 150 2.70 -12.68 5.48
C GLU A 150 3.25 -11.83 4.31
N ILE A 151 4.44 -11.26 4.44
CA ILE A 151 5.12 -10.53 3.35
C ILE A 151 5.35 -11.43 2.13
N VAL A 152 5.85 -12.65 2.34
CA VAL A 152 6.08 -13.62 1.25
C VAL A 152 4.79 -13.94 0.51
N SER A 153 3.71 -14.20 1.25
CA SER A 153 2.44 -14.65 0.65
C SER A 153 1.64 -13.48 0.04
N LYS A 154 1.51 -12.37 0.77
CA LYS A 154 0.65 -11.26 0.35
C LYS A 154 1.35 -10.32 -0.62
N PHE A 155 2.60 -9.94 -0.36
CA PHE A 155 3.29 -8.99 -1.24
C PHE A 155 4.01 -9.69 -2.40
N PHE A 156 5.03 -10.51 -2.10
CA PHE A 156 5.81 -11.17 -3.17
C PHE A 156 4.97 -12.16 -3.97
N GLY A 157 4.05 -12.86 -3.29
CA GLY A 157 3.09 -13.74 -3.96
C GLY A 157 2.19 -12.97 -4.93
N THR A 158 1.69 -11.81 -4.53
CA THR A 158 0.84 -10.96 -5.38
C THR A 158 1.64 -10.38 -6.55
N LEU A 159 2.84 -9.83 -6.30
CA LEU A 159 3.71 -9.31 -7.34
C LEU A 159 4.03 -10.37 -8.41
N ARG A 160 4.41 -11.57 -7.96
CA ARG A 160 4.68 -12.72 -8.83
C ARG A 160 3.44 -13.15 -9.61
N ASN A 161 2.27 -13.17 -8.98
CA ASN A 161 1.02 -13.52 -9.66
C ASN A 161 0.65 -12.51 -10.74
N VAL A 162 0.85 -11.21 -10.51
CA VAL A 162 0.64 -10.17 -11.52
C VAL A 162 1.59 -10.36 -12.70
N TYR A 163 2.88 -10.56 -12.41
CA TYR A 163 3.89 -10.83 -13.43
C TYR A 163 3.56 -12.10 -14.24
N ASN A 164 3.29 -13.22 -13.56
CA ASN A 164 2.98 -14.48 -14.23
C ASN A 164 1.72 -14.39 -15.09
N PHE A 165 0.69 -13.69 -14.62
CA PHE A 165 -0.51 -13.43 -15.39
C PHE A 165 -0.19 -12.66 -16.67
N PHE A 166 0.56 -11.58 -16.56
CA PHE A 166 0.97 -10.77 -17.70
C PHE A 166 1.82 -11.56 -18.69
N ALA A 167 2.87 -12.24 -18.21
CA ALA A 167 3.77 -13.05 -19.04
C ALA A 167 3.02 -14.20 -19.75
N LEU A 168 2.10 -14.87 -19.05
CA LEU A 168 1.29 -15.95 -19.61
C LEU A 168 0.52 -15.49 -20.86
N TYR A 169 -0.20 -14.38 -20.76
CA TYR A 169 -1.00 -13.89 -21.86
C TYR A 169 -0.17 -13.25 -22.97
N SER A 170 0.92 -12.54 -22.64
CA SER A 170 1.85 -12.04 -23.66
C SER A 170 2.45 -13.17 -24.49
N ASN A 171 2.88 -14.26 -23.84
CA ASN A 171 3.39 -15.42 -24.55
C ASN A 171 2.32 -16.17 -25.35
N GLN A 172 1.10 -16.26 -24.83
CA GLN A 172 -0.02 -16.90 -25.53
C GLN A 172 -0.40 -16.16 -26.81
N ASP A 173 -0.35 -14.83 -26.77
CA ASP A 173 -0.67 -13.96 -27.89
C ASP A 173 0.53 -13.75 -28.83
N ASP A 174 1.70 -14.37 -28.55
CA ASP A 174 2.96 -14.19 -29.26
C ASP A 174 3.32 -12.71 -29.46
N LEU A 175 3.13 -11.92 -28.38
CA LEU A 175 3.23 -10.48 -28.39
C LEU A 175 4.46 -10.00 -27.61
N ASP A 176 5.26 -9.14 -28.24
CA ASP A 176 6.25 -8.33 -27.54
C ASP A 176 5.63 -7.01 -27.06
N PRO A 177 5.29 -6.89 -25.76
CA PRO A 177 4.68 -5.67 -25.22
C PRO A 177 5.57 -4.42 -25.33
N ALA A 178 6.90 -4.61 -25.40
CA ALA A 178 7.86 -3.51 -25.56
C ALA A 178 7.74 -2.81 -26.92
N SER A 179 7.21 -3.54 -27.92
CA SER A 179 7.01 -3.01 -29.27
C SER A 179 5.73 -2.17 -29.45
N LEU A 180 4.86 -2.16 -28.44
CA LEU A 180 3.56 -1.47 -28.53
C LEU A 180 3.72 0.02 -28.29
N ASP A 181 3.31 0.82 -29.24
CA ASP A 181 3.21 2.29 -29.13
C ASP A 181 1.73 2.69 -29.04
N VAL A 182 1.21 2.81 -27.83
CA VAL A 182 -0.15 3.27 -27.55
C VAL A 182 -0.10 4.62 -26.87
N PRO A 183 -0.44 5.71 -27.57
CA PRO A 183 -0.42 7.05 -27.00
C PRO A 183 -1.29 7.16 -25.75
N TYR A 184 -0.80 7.80 -24.69
CA TYR A 184 -1.50 7.96 -23.41
C TYR A 184 -2.93 8.48 -23.56
N ALA A 185 -3.14 9.50 -24.42
CA ALA A 185 -4.45 10.09 -24.65
C ALA A 185 -5.50 9.14 -25.25
N LYS A 186 -5.07 8.04 -25.88
CA LYS A 186 -5.95 7.02 -26.46
C LYS A 186 -6.24 5.85 -25.50
N ARG A 187 -5.51 5.79 -24.38
CA ARG A 187 -5.71 4.73 -23.41
C ARG A 187 -7.03 4.91 -22.66
N PRO A 188 -7.77 3.82 -22.36
CA PRO A 188 -8.96 3.86 -21.52
C PRO A 188 -8.70 4.50 -20.15
N GLU A 189 -9.75 5.00 -19.51
CA GLU A 189 -9.64 5.68 -18.21
C GLU A 189 -8.98 4.82 -17.13
N LEU A 190 -9.29 3.53 -17.09
CA LEU A 190 -8.69 2.58 -16.15
C LEU A 190 -7.16 2.48 -16.32
N ASP A 191 -6.68 2.52 -17.58
CA ASP A 191 -5.24 2.49 -17.89
C ASP A 191 -4.57 3.81 -17.50
N ARG A 192 -5.21 4.94 -17.79
CA ARG A 192 -4.71 6.27 -17.38
C ARG A 192 -4.69 6.43 -15.86
N TRP A 193 -5.70 5.89 -15.18
CA TRP A 193 -5.77 5.89 -13.72
C TRP A 193 -4.58 5.14 -13.09
N ILE A 194 -4.26 3.93 -13.54
CA ILE A 194 -3.13 3.17 -12.96
C ILE A 194 -1.79 3.85 -13.26
N ILE A 195 -1.63 4.49 -14.43
CA ILE A 195 -0.45 5.29 -14.77
C ILE A 195 -0.35 6.51 -13.85
N SER A 196 -1.46 7.21 -13.57
CA SER A 196 -1.51 8.33 -12.63
C SER A 196 -1.06 7.88 -11.24
N LYS A 197 -1.68 6.82 -10.71
CA LYS A 197 -1.32 6.21 -9.41
C LYS A 197 0.15 5.80 -9.35
N TYR A 198 0.69 5.23 -10.43
CA TYR A 198 2.09 4.84 -10.51
C TYR A 198 3.04 6.06 -10.48
N ASN A 199 2.76 7.12 -11.24
CA ASN A 199 3.57 8.33 -11.21
C ASN A 199 3.52 9.04 -9.86
N LYS A 200 2.34 9.07 -9.22
CA LYS A 200 2.18 9.56 -7.85
C LYS A 200 3.00 8.74 -6.86
N LEU A 201 2.97 7.41 -6.99
CA LEU A 201 3.79 6.51 -6.17
C LEU A 201 5.28 6.82 -6.30
N ILE A 202 5.82 6.99 -7.51
CA ILE A 202 7.22 7.35 -7.73
C ILE A 202 7.55 8.66 -7.01
N LYS A 203 6.72 9.69 -7.18
CA LYS A 203 6.90 11.00 -6.54
C LYS A 203 6.95 10.88 -5.02
N GLU A 204 6.00 10.16 -4.43
CA GLU A 204 5.89 9.98 -2.98
C GLU A 204 7.02 9.12 -2.42
N VAL A 205 7.37 8.02 -3.09
CA VAL A 205 8.48 7.15 -2.68
C VAL A 205 9.81 7.91 -2.76
N THR A 206 10.02 8.70 -3.81
CA THR A 206 11.22 9.54 -3.92
C THR A 206 11.31 10.52 -2.76
N ALA A 207 10.22 11.20 -2.41
CA ALA A 207 10.19 12.13 -1.29
C ALA A 207 10.44 11.45 0.06
N ASP A 208 9.89 10.26 0.29
CA ASP A 208 10.15 9.48 1.50
C ASP A 208 11.61 9.02 1.58
N MET A 209 12.19 8.58 0.45
CA MET A 209 13.61 8.17 0.38
C MET A 209 14.56 9.34 0.61
N ASP A 210 14.25 10.52 0.10
CA ASP A 210 15.02 11.75 0.34
C ASP A 210 15.03 12.16 1.83
N GLN A 211 14.02 11.72 2.59
CA GLN A 211 13.94 11.87 4.04
C GLN A 211 14.44 10.65 4.81
N TYR A 212 15.00 9.64 4.13
CA TYR A 212 15.42 8.35 4.71
C TYR A 212 14.29 7.57 5.40
N ASP A 213 13.00 7.82 5.06
CA ASP A 213 11.84 7.10 5.59
C ASP A 213 11.51 5.86 4.74
N HIS A 214 12.40 4.88 4.80
CA HIS A 214 12.28 3.64 4.03
C HIS A 214 10.98 2.88 4.33
N MET A 215 10.50 2.95 5.58
CA MET A 215 9.27 2.25 5.97
C MET A 215 8.06 2.80 5.22
N LYS A 216 7.92 4.12 5.11
CA LYS A 216 6.83 4.70 4.33
C LYS A 216 6.94 4.34 2.85
N ALA A 217 8.14 4.41 2.31
CA ALA A 217 8.40 4.07 0.91
C ALA A 217 7.96 2.63 0.58
N VAL A 218 8.43 1.62 1.33
CA VAL A 218 8.09 0.22 1.05
C VAL A 218 6.60 -0.10 1.31
N ARG A 219 5.96 0.56 2.28
CA ARG A 219 4.53 0.40 2.53
C ARG A 219 3.68 0.92 1.37
N LYS A 220 3.99 2.09 0.85
CA LYS A 220 3.31 2.65 -0.33
C LYS A 220 3.47 1.77 -1.55
N ILE A 221 4.68 1.23 -1.79
CA ILE A 221 4.92 0.29 -2.89
C ILE A 221 4.07 -0.97 -2.70
N GLN A 222 4.06 -1.55 -1.50
CA GLN A 222 3.29 -2.74 -1.20
C GLN A 222 1.78 -2.51 -1.40
N ASP A 223 1.25 -1.41 -0.88
CA ASP A 223 -0.16 -1.04 -1.01
C ASP A 223 -0.54 -0.85 -2.49
N PHE A 224 0.28 -0.17 -3.29
CA PHE A 224 0.07 -0.03 -4.72
C PHE A 224 0.04 -1.37 -5.45
N VAL A 225 0.99 -2.26 -5.18
CA VAL A 225 1.05 -3.58 -5.83
C VAL A 225 -0.18 -4.43 -5.48
N ILE A 226 -0.59 -4.42 -4.21
CA ILE A 226 -1.71 -5.25 -3.75
C ILE A 226 -3.04 -4.63 -4.14
N GLU A 227 -3.28 -3.38 -3.76
CA GLU A 227 -4.61 -2.78 -3.83
C GLU A 227 -4.90 -2.13 -5.19
N ASP A 228 -3.93 -1.40 -5.75
CA ASP A 228 -4.16 -0.69 -7.00
C ASP A 228 -3.87 -1.59 -8.21
N MET A 229 -2.70 -2.22 -8.27
CA MET A 229 -2.29 -3.01 -9.43
C MET A 229 -3.03 -4.36 -9.50
N SER A 230 -2.98 -5.17 -8.44
CA SER A 230 -3.53 -6.53 -8.46
C SER A 230 -5.05 -6.55 -8.23
N ASN A 231 -5.49 -6.03 -7.06
CA ASN A 231 -6.88 -6.16 -6.60
C ASN A 231 -7.84 -5.31 -7.41
N TRP A 232 -7.34 -4.23 -8.05
CA TRP A 232 -8.19 -3.36 -8.86
C TRP A 232 -7.85 -3.44 -10.35
N TYR A 233 -6.69 -2.94 -10.79
CA TYR A 233 -6.35 -2.82 -12.19
C TYR A 233 -6.37 -4.16 -12.94
N ILE A 234 -5.52 -5.10 -12.58
CA ILE A 234 -5.42 -6.41 -13.26
C ILE A 234 -6.74 -7.17 -13.18
N ARG A 235 -7.40 -7.13 -12.02
CA ARG A 235 -8.69 -7.80 -11.87
C ARG A 235 -9.77 -7.26 -12.83
N ARG A 236 -9.81 -5.93 -13.06
CA ARG A 236 -10.74 -5.30 -13.99
C ARG A 236 -10.34 -5.53 -15.44
N ALA A 237 -9.05 -5.53 -15.70
CA ALA A 237 -8.49 -5.68 -17.03
C ALA A 237 -8.51 -7.13 -17.59
N ARG A 238 -8.79 -8.15 -16.77
CA ARG A 238 -8.69 -9.57 -17.18
C ARG A 238 -9.38 -9.89 -18.49
N ARG A 239 -10.61 -9.41 -18.70
CA ARG A 239 -11.38 -9.69 -19.93
C ARG A 239 -10.70 -9.12 -21.17
N ARG A 240 -9.97 -8.02 -21.05
CA ARG A 240 -9.22 -7.40 -22.13
C ARG A 240 -8.03 -8.28 -22.56
N PHE A 241 -7.34 -8.91 -21.59
CA PHE A 241 -6.31 -9.90 -21.88
C PHE A 241 -6.87 -11.16 -22.55
N TRP A 242 -8.11 -11.54 -22.22
CA TRP A 242 -8.79 -12.74 -22.76
C TRP A 242 -9.44 -12.52 -24.12
N ALA A 243 -9.53 -11.29 -24.60
CA ALA A 243 -10.09 -11.00 -25.91
C ALA A 243 -9.34 -11.79 -27.01
N GLU A 244 -10.06 -12.32 -28.00
CA GLU A 244 -9.46 -13.11 -29.08
C GLU A 244 -8.68 -12.24 -30.06
N GLU A 245 -9.18 -11.02 -30.32
CA GLU A 245 -8.57 -10.08 -31.26
C GLU A 245 -7.61 -9.12 -30.55
N LEU A 246 -6.47 -8.84 -31.18
CA LEU A 246 -5.51 -7.83 -30.72
C LEU A 246 -5.97 -6.45 -31.21
N ASP A 247 -7.06 -5.95 -30.65
CA ASP A 247 -7.58 -4.61 -30.90
C ASP A 247 -6.82 -3.52 -30.14
N GLU A 248 -7.22 -2.27 -30.31
CA GLU A 248 -6.57 -1.13 -29.64
C GLU A 248 -6.73 -1.17 -28.11
N ASP A 249 -7.84 -1.73 -27.61
CA ASP A 249 -8.06 -1.88 -26.17
C ASP A 249 -7.13 -2.95 -25.56
N LYS A 250 -7.00 -4.09 -26.25
CA LYS A 250 -6.06 -5.14 -25.83
C LYS A 250 -4.60 -4.68 -25.93
N LYS A 251 -4.22 -3.95 -26.98
CA LYS A 251 -2.89 -3.32 -27.05
C LYS A 251 -2.64 -2.35 -25.92
N SER A 252 -3.64 -1.55 -25.55
CA SER A 252 -3.54 -0.58 -24.46
C SER A 252 -3.27 -1.25 -23.11
N VAL A 253 -3.97 -2.32 -22.78
CA VAL A 253 -3.77 -3.02 -21.52
C VAL A 253 -2.39 -3.68 -21.44
N TYR A 254 -1.87 -4.22 -22.57
CA TYR A 254 -0.50 -4.77 -22.60
C TYR A 254 0.55 -3.68 -22.43
N ALA A 255 0.45 -2.59 -23.20
CA ALA A 255 1.40 -1.48 -23.11
C ALA A 255 1.42 -0.85 -21.71
N THR A 256 0.24 -0.64 -21.11
CA THR A 256 0.12 -0.06 -19.77
C THR A 256 0.67 -0.98 -18.70
N THR A 257 0.33 -2.26 -18.75
CA THR A 257 0.85 -3.24 -17.77
C THR A 257 2.35 -3.40 -17.87
N TYR A 258 2.89 -3.45 -19.08
CA TYR A 258 4.33 -3.49 -19.33
C TYR A 258 5.05 -2.28 -18.74
N GLU A 259 4.57 -1.07 -19.05
CA GLU A 259 5.14 0.19 -18.55
C GLU A 259 5.19 0.22 -17.02
N VAL A 260 4.07 -0.11 -16.36
CA VAL A 260 4.00 -0.13 -14.89
C VAL A 260 4.88 -1.22 -14.29
N MET A 261 4.90 -2.43 -14.87
CA MET A 261 5.70 -3.55 -14.34
C MET A 261 7.21 -3.32 -14.47
N VAL A 262 7.66 -2.77 -15.61
CA VAL A 262 9.07 -2.39 -15.79
C VAL A 262 9.47 -1.32 -14.79
N GLY A 263 8.68 -0.28 -14.66
CA GLY A 263 8.96 0.79 -13.71
C GLY A 263 8.88 0.35 -12.26
N LEU A 264 7.94 -0.56 -11.90
CA LEU A 264 7.90 -1.16 -10.56
C LEU A 264 9.15 -1.98 -10.26
N SER A 265 9.67 -2.74 -11.23
CA SER A 265 10.91 -3.48 -11.02
C SER A 265 12.09 -2.56 -10.70
N GLN A 266 12.18 -1.39 -11.37
CA GLN A 266 13.18 -0.37 -11.08
C GLN A 266 12.96 0.28 -9.70
N LEU A 267 11.69 0.57 -9.33
CA LEU A 267 11.34 1.18 -8.06
C LEU A 267 11.63 0.27 -6.86
N ILE A 268 11.43 -1.04 -7.02
CA ILE A 268 11.61 -2.06 -5.98
C ILE A 268 13.09 -2.48 -5.85
N ALA A 269 13.92 -2.31 -6.87
CA ALA A 269 15.30 -2.82 -6.94
C ALA A 269 16.16 -2.48 -5.71
N PRO A 270 16.13 -1.28 -5.12
CA PRO A 270 16.93 -0.98 -3.92
C PRO A 270 16.53 -1.81 -2.70
N PHE A 271 15.28 -2.25 -2.62
CA PHE A 271 14.70 -2.95 -1.48
C PHE A 271 14.72 -4.47 -1.64
N ALA A 272 14.32 -4.97 -2.82
CA ALA A 272 14.22 -6.39 -3.17
C ALA A 272 14.94 -6.66 -4.51
N PRO A 273 16.29 -6.73 -4.49
CA PRO A 273 17.11 -6.73 -5.70
C PRO A 273 16.91 -7.96 -6.58
N PHE A 274 16.62 -9.14 -6.01
CA PHE A 274 16.60 -10.38 -6.80
C PHE A 274 15.34 -10.53 -7.64
N ILE A 275 14.16 -10.33 -7.05
CA ILE A 275 12.89 -10.41 -7.79
C ILE A 275 12.77 -9.29 -8.81
N SER A 276 13.26 -8.10 -8.49
CA SER A 276 13.26 -6.97 -9.42
C SER A 276 14.15 -7.20 -10.62
N GLU A 277 15.32 -7.81 -10.41
CA GLU A 277 16.22 -8.21 -11.48
C GLU A 277 15.57 -9.20 -12.43
N GLU A 278 14.99 -10.29 -11.88
CA GLU A 278 14.32 -11.32 -12.67
C GLU A 278 13.17 -10.74 -13.51
N ILE A 279 12.30 -9.94 -12.91
CA ILE A 279 11.18 -9.31 -13.63
C ILE A 279 11.70 -8.36 -14.72
N TYR A 280 12.68 -7.52 -14.41
CA TYR A 280 13.23 -6.55 -15.35
C TYR A 280 13.89 -7.19 -16.56
N GLN A 281 14.77 -8.16 -16.33
CA GLN A 281 15.45 -8.87 -17.42
C GLN A 281 14.46 -9.59 -18.33
N ASN A 282 13.51 -10.32 -17.75
CA ASN A 282 12.51 -11.04 -18.51
C ASN A 282 11.58 -10.13 -19.34
N LEU A 283 11.25 -8.95 -18.82
CA LEU A 283 10.39 -8.00 -19.54
C LEU A 283 11.13 -7.19 -20.60
N THR A 284 12.39 -6.83 -20.35
CA THR A 284 13.11 -5.86 -21.18
C THR A 284 14.20 -6.46 -22.05
N GLY A 285 14.68 -7.67 -21.72
CA GLY A 285 15.87 -8.26 -22.34
C GLY A 285 17.19 -7.52 -22.03
N LYS A 286 17.16 -6.50 -21.14
CA LYS A 286 18.34 -5.71 -20.76
C LYS A 286 19.18 -6.44 -19.71
N GLU A 287 20.45 -6.07 -19.63
CA GLU A 287 21.46 -6.76 -18.81
C GLU A 287 21.10 -6.80 -17.33
N SER A 288 20.70 -5.67 -16.72
CA SER A 288 20.37 -5.62 -15.31
C SER A 288 19.52 -4.39 -14.95
N VAL A 289 18.58 -4.56 -14.00
CA VAL A 289 17.83 -3.45 -13.39
C VAL A 289 18.77 -2.53 -12.62
N HIS A 290 19.84 -3.07 -12.04
CA HIS A 290 20.82 -2.34 -11.24
C HIS A 290 21.74 -1.42 -12.06
N LEU A 291 21.74 -1.57 -13.38
CA LEU A 291 22.38 -0.65 -14.33
C LEU A 291 21.41 0.39 -14.89
N SER A 292 20.14 0.33 -14.50
CA SER A 292 19.13 1.32 -14.86
C SER A 292 19.06 2.45 -13.83
N PHE A 293 18.41 3.55 -14.20
CA PHE A 293 18.13 4.64 -13.27
C PHE A 293 16.88 4.36 -12.46
N PHE A 294 16.84 4.90 -11.23
CA PHE A 294 15.63 4.97 -10.45
C PHE A 294 14.55 5.74 -11.23
N PRO A 295 13.29 5.28 -11.26
CA PRO A 295 12.27 5.91 -12.10
C PRO A 295 11.98 7.35 -11.65
N LYS A 296 11.65 8.20 -12.61
CA LYS A 296 11.24 9.58 -12.35
C LYS A 296 9.76 9.72 -12.65
N ALA A 297 9.05 10.40 -11.76
CA ALA A 297 7.64 10.70 -11.97
C ALA A 297 7.47 11.68 -13.14
N ASP A 298 6.55 11.37 -14.04
CA ASP A 298 6.01 12.34 -14.98
C ASP A 298 4.76 12.97 -14.34
N GLU A 299 4.96 14.17 -13.77
CA GLU A 299 3.87 14.87 -13.08
C GLU A 299 2.73 15.28 -14.00
N ALA A 300 2.96 15.35 -15.31
CA ALA A 300 1.91 15.64 -16.27
C ALA A 300 0.90 14.47 -16.45
N LEU A 301 1.30 13.26 -16.03
CA LEU A 301 0.46 12.07 -16.06
C LEU A 301 -0.33 11.85 -14.75
N ILE A 302 -0.12 12.68 -13.73
CA ILE A 302 -0.88 12.61 -12.47
C ILE A 302 -2.21 13.34 -12.66
N ASP A 303 -3.30 12.58 -12.65
CA ASP A 303 -4.67 13.09 -12.79
C ASP A 303 -5.44 12.86 -11.49
N GLU A 304 -5.37 13.83 -10.58
CA GLU A 304 -6.03 13.75 -9.26
C GLU A 304 -7.55 13.58 -9.39
N LYS A 305 -8.16 14.18 -10.42
CA LYS A 305 -9.62 14.04 -10.63
C LYS A 305 -10.01 12.61 -11.03
N ALA A 306 -9.21 11.99 -11.91
CA ALA A 306 -9.44 10.59 -12.27
C ALA A 306 -9.21 9.66 -11.06
N GLU A 307 -8.22 9.97 -10.20
CA GLU A 307 -8.00 9.23 -8.95
C GLU A 307 -9.18 9.37 -7.99
N GLU A 308 -9.65 10.59 -7.71
CA GLU A 308 -10.82 10.84 -6.84
C GLU A 308 -12.09 10.13 -7.34
N ARG A 309 -12.34 10.15 -8.66
CA ARG A 309 -13.46 9.44 -9.29
C ARG A 309 -13.37 7.94 -9.04
N MET A 310 -12.20 7.36 -9.28
CA MET A 310 -11.98 5.93 -9.11
C MET A 310 -12.03 5.53 -7.62
N ASP A 311 -11.51 6.34 -6.73
CA ASP A 311 -11.55 6.10 -5.29
C ASP A 311 -13.00 6.11 -4.77
N LEU A 312 -13.85 6.99 -5.30
CA LEU A 312 -15.28 6.98 -5.01
C LEU A 312 -15.94 5.68 -5.50
N VAL A 313 -15.64 5.25 -6.73
CA VAL A 313 -16.13 3.96 -7.27
C VAL A 313 -15.69 2.79 -6.39
N ARG A 314 -14.42 2.77 -5.98
CA ARG A 314 -13.88 1.74 -5.07
C ARG A 314 -14.57 1.73 -3.71
N THR A 315 -14.86 2.91 -3.16
CA THR A 315 -15.61 3.06 -1.91
C THR A 315 -17.02 2.48 -2.04
N LEU A 316 -17.74 2.83 -3.11
CA LEU A 316 -19.09 2.30 -3.38
C LEU A 316 -19.08 0.78 -3.55
N VAL A 317 -18.09 0.25 -4.25
CA VAL A 317 -17.91 -1.21 -4.41
C VAL A 317 -17.59 -1.86 -3.08
N GLY A 318 -16.73 -1.26 -2.26
CA GLY A 318 -16.40 -1.73 -0.90
C GLY A 318 -17.64 -1.83 -0.02
N LEU A 319 -18.43 -0.75 0.02
CA LEU A 319 -19.70 -0.69 0.74
C LEU A 319 -20.69 -1.76 0.25
N GLY A 320 -20.87 -1.87 -1.05
CA GLY A 320 -21.78 -2.86 -1.64
C GLY A 320 -21.37 -4.30 -1.33
N ARG A 321 -20.06 -4.62 -1.32
CA ARG A 321 -19.54 -5.94 -0.93
C ARG A 321 -19.76 -6.21 0.56
N GLY A 322 -19.45 -5.24 1.42
CA GLY A 322 -19.69 -5.34 2.86
C GLY A 322 -21.17 -5.55 3.17
N THR A 323 -22.05 -4.89 2.41
CA THR A 323 -23.52 -5.09 2.52
C THR A 323 -23.90 -6.52 2.13
N ARG A 324 -23.40 -7.05 0.99
CA ARG A 324 -23.66 -8.44 0.59
C ARG A 324 -23.20 -9.45 1.63
N GLU A 325 -22.02 -9.24 2.21
CA GLU A 325 -21.48 -10.11 3.24
C GLU A 325 -22.37 -10.11 4.49
N LYS A 326 -22.77 -8.94 4.96
CA LYS A 326 -23.67 -8.75 6.11
C LYS A 326 -25.01 -9.44 5.91
N GLU A 327 -25.59 -9.31 4.70
CA GLU A 327 -26.85 -9.95 4.30
C GLU A 327 -26.68 -11.41 3.85
N ARG A 328 -25.44 -11.95 3.87
CA ARG A 328 -25.09 -13.33 3.47
C ARG A 328 -25.45 -13.66 2.03
N ILE A 329 -25.44 -12.65 1.16
CA ILE A 329 -25.71 -12.81 -0.27
C ILE A 329 -24.40 -13.05 -1.01
N LYS A 330 -24.26 -14.22 -1.62
CA LYS A 330 -23.06 -14.56 -2.42
C LYS A 330 -22.87 -13.56 -3.55
N VAL A 331 -21.61 -13.19 -3.86
CA VAL A 331 -21.30 -12.28 -4.97
C VAL A 331 -21.79 -12.84 -6.33
N ARG A 332 -21.87 -14.18 -6.50
CA ARG A 332 -22.38 -14.81 -7.72
C ARG A 332 -23.89 -14.66 -7.91
N GLN A 333 -24.65 -14.44 -6.84
CA GLN A 333 -26.05 -14.12 -6.93
C GLN A 333 -26.21 -12.71 -7.49
N PRO A 334 -26.71 -12.52 -8.73
CA PRO A 334 -26.97 -11.18 -9.24
C PRO A 334 -28.11 -10.53 -8.45
N LEU A 335 -28.02 -9.21 -8.30
CA LEU A 335 -29.07 -8.39 -7.71
C LEU A 335 -29.54 -7.36 -8.72
N LYS A 336 -30.69 -6.76 -8.46
CA LYS A 336 -31.32 -5.81 -9.38
C LYS A 336 -30.50 -4.53 -9.48
N GLU A 337 -30.26 -3.85 -8.36
CA GLU A 337 -29.68 -2.52 -8.40
C GLU A 337 -29.00 -2.12 -7.08
N ILE A 338 -28.17 -1.10 -7.15
CA ILE A 338 -27.68 -0.33 -6.02
C ILE A 338 -28.08 1.14 -6.23
N LEU A 339 -28.56 1.76 -5.17
CA LEU A 339 -28.89 3.19 -5.16
C LEU A 339 -27.73 3.95 -4.53
N VAL A 340 -27.37 5.04 -5.14
CA VAL A 340 -26.25 5.93 -4.80
C VAL A 340 -26.78 7.37 -4.80
N ASP A 341 -26.22 8.23 -3.97
CA ASP A 341 -26.61 9.65 -3.92
C ASP A 341 -26.45 10.31 -5.30
N GLY A 342 -27.51 11.00 -5.75
CA GLY A 342 -27.57 11.65 -7.05
C GLY A 342 -26.46 12.68 -7.31
N LYS A 343 -25.87 13.25 -6.25
CA LYS A 343 -24.73 14.17 -6.38
C LYS A 343 -23.49 13.51 -7.05
N TYR A 344 -23.39 12.18 -7.00
CA TYR A 344 -22.26 11.44 -7.56
C TYR A 344 -22.43 11.09 -9.05
N GLU A 345 -23.63 11.28 -9.64
CA GLU A 345 -23.89 10.96 -11.03
C GLU A 345 -22.92 11.65 -12.00
N SER A 346 -22.70 12.95 -11.82
CA SER A 346 -21.76 13.72 -12.64
C SER A 346 -20.30 13.37 -12.42
N ILE A 347 -19.97 12.78 -11.27
CA ILE A 347 -18.60 12.40 -10.91
C ILE A 347 -18.29 11.01 -11.46
N ILE A 348 -19.15 10.03 -11.21
CA ILE A 348 -18.95 8.63 -11.59
C ILE A 348 -19.19 8.41 -13.07
N GLY A 349 -20.30 8.96 -13.61
CA GLY A 349 -20.65 8.93 -15.02
C GLY A 349 -20.49 7.56 -15.69
N ASP A 350 -19.53 7.49 -16.58
CA ASP A 350 -19.17 6.31 -17.40
C ASP A 350 -18.45 5.18 -16.63
N LEU A 351 -18.08 5.38 -15.35
CA LEU A 351 -17.48 4.33 -14.49
C LEU A 351 -18.52 3.39 -13.85
N THR A 352 -19.83 3.63 -14.03
CA THR A 352 -20.89 2.73 -13.53
C THR A 352 -20.74 1.26 -13.95
N PRO A 353 -20.22 0.90 -15.15
CA PRO A 353 -19.97 -0.49 -15.49
C PRO A 353 -19.04 -1.22 -14.52
N LEU A 354 -18.05 -0.53 -13.96
CA LEU A 354 -17.14 -1.11 -12.95
C LEU A 354 -17.90 -1.51 -11.68
N ILE A 355 -18.84 -0.67 -11.23
CA ILE A 355 -19.66 -0.97 -10.05
C ILE A 355 -20.58 -2.16 -10.34
N LYS A 356 -21.24 -2.17 -11.49
CA LYS A 356 -22.13 -3.27 -11.92
C LYS A 356 -21.40 -4.61 -11.95
N GLU A 357 -20.22 -4.65 -12.54
CA GLU A 357 -19.41 -5.87 -12.63
C GLU A 357 -18.91 -6.35 -11.26
N GLU A 358 -18.41 -5.41 -10.43
CA GLU A 358 -17.85 -5.76 -9.12
C GLU A 358 -18.88 -6.25 -8.13
N LEU A 359 -20.06 -5.66 -8.16
CA LEU A 359 -21.15 -6.02 -7.28
C LEU A 359 -22.09 -7.06 -7.89
N ASN A 360 -21.90 -7.45 -9.16
CA ASN A 360 -22.82 -8.31 -9.87
C ASN A 360 -24.28 -7.84 -9.75
N ILE A 361 -24.52 -6.61 -10.19
CA ILE A 361 -25.84 -5.97 -10.20
C ILE A 361 -26.20 -5.54 -11.60
N LYS A 362 -27.50 -5.41 -11.87
CA LYS A 362 -28.00 -5.02 -13.19
C LYS A 362 -27.88 -3.52 -13.41
N ASP A 363 -28.14 -2.72 -12.36
CA ASP A 363 -28.12 -1.27 -12.51
C ASP A 363 -27.54 -0.50 -11.31
N VAL A 364 -27.13 0.75 -11.56
CA VAL A 364 -26.74 1.74 -10.58
C VAL A 364 -27.69 2.91 -10.72
N LEU A 365 -28.50 3.19 -9.71
CA LEU A 365 -29.45 4.29 -9.73
C LEU A 365 -28.92 5.45 -8.90
N PHE A 366 -28.92 6.63 -9.49
CA PHE A 366 -28.59 7.87 -8.83
C PHE A 366 -29.88 8.51 -8.27
N GLU A 367 -30.03 8.53 -6.96
CA GLU A 367 -31.27 8.92 -6.30
C GLU A 367 -31.03 10.10 -5.35
N SER A 368 -31.80 11.16 -5.55
CA SER A 368 -31.70 12.38 -4.70
C SER A 368 -32.40 12.26 -3.35
N LYS A 369 -33.29 11.27 -3.19
CA LYS A 369 -34.07 11.05 -1.97
C LYS A 369 -33.84 9.66 -1.39
N LEU A 370 -32.67 9.42 -0.89
CA LEU A 370 -32.29 8.14 -0.26
C LEU A 370 -33.13 7.82 0.99
N ASP A 371 -33.68 8.83 1.65
CA ASP A 371 -34.56 8.68 2.82
C ASP A 371 -35.82 7.84 2.55
N ALA A 372 -36.23 7.75 1.26
CA ALA A 372 -37.34 6.89 0.88
C ALA A 372 -37.08 5.40 1.17
N TYR A 373 -35.82 4.99 1.28
CA TYR A 373 -35.36 3.61 1.44
C TYR A 373 -34.79 3.32 2.83
N MET A 374 -34.72 4.33 3.70
CA MET A 374 -34.09 4.24 5.01
C MET A 374 -35.08 4.57 6.12
N ASN A 375 -34.83 4.02 7.30
CA ASN A 375 -35.45 4.40 8.55
C ASN A 375 -34.36 4.95 9.47
N TYR A 376 -34.64 6.12 10.02
CA TYR A 376 -33.77 6.75 11.01
C TYR A 376 -34.28 6.46 12.42
N SER A 377 -33.37 6.22 13.33
CA SER A 377 -33.66 6.09 14.76
C SER A 377 -32.64 6.94 15.51
N LEU A 378 -33.18 7.91 16.25
CA LEU A 378 -32.37 8.86 17.01
C LEU A 378 -32.29 8.42 18.46
N LYS A 379 -31.11 8.48 19.05
CA LYS A 379 -30.87 8.25 20.47
C LYS A 379 -29.94 9.31 21.03
N PRO A 380 -30.08 9.72 22.30
CA PRO A 380 -29.12 10.60 22.93
C PRO A 380 -27.74 9.94 23.01
N ASN A 381 -26.69 10.63 22.58
CA ASN A 381 -25.34 10.26 22.90
C ASN A 381 -25.05 10.64 24.36
N PHE A 382 -25.22 9.70 25.26
CA PHE A 382 -25.09 9.96 26.70
C PHE A 382 -23.72 10.45 27.12
N LYS A 383 -22.66 10.16 26.37
CA LYS A 383 -21.28 10.59 26.67
C LYS A 383 -21.12 12.10 26.44
N VAL A 384 -21.74 12.63 25.40
CA VAL A 384 -21.66 14.04 25.00
C VAL A 384 -22.82 14.84 25.58
N ALA A 385 -24.06 14.38 25.41
CA ALA A 385 -25.24 15.07 25.85
C ALA A 385 -25.43 15.03 27.40
N GLY A 386 -24.90 13.98 28.07
CA GLY A 386 -25.04 13.84 29.52
C GLY A 386 -24.44 14.98 30.32
N PRO A 387 -23.17 15.36 30.13
CA PRO A 387 -22.55 16.48 30.83
C PRO A 387 -23.23 17.82 30.57
N VAL A 388 -23.78 18.04 29.37
CA VAL A 388 -24.43 19.31 28.96
C VAL A 388 -25.84 19.40 29.50
N LEU A 389 -26.63 18.34 29.37
CA LEU A 389 -28.08 18.35 29.67
C LEU A 389 -28.40 17.92 31.10
N GLY A 390 -27.51 17.22 31.78
CA GLY A 390 -27.68 16.82 33.17
C GLY A 390 -29.04 16.12 33.43
N LYS A 391 -29.87 16.71 34.30
CA LYS A 391 -31.18 16.14 34.64
C LYS A 391 -32.17 16.10 33.47
N ASN A 392 -31.96 16.90 32.43
CA ASN A 392 -32.84 17.00 31.26
C ASN A 392 -32.57 15.90 30.20
N ILE A 393 -31.56 15.06 30.36
CA ILE A 393 -31.21 14.00 29.41
C ILE A 393 -32.34 13.02 29.11
N LYS A 394 -33.19 12.71 30.14
CA LYS A 394 -34.36 11.83 29.94
C LYS A 394 -35.43 12.51 29.09
N ALA A 395 -35.68 13.80 29.33
CA ALA A 395 -36.64 14.58 28.56
C ALA A 395 -36.16 14.75 27.11
N PHE A 396 -34.86 14.95 26.92
CA PHE A 396 -34.24 14.99 25.60
C PHE A 396 -34.43 13.67 24.84
N GLY A 397 -34.18 12.51 25.47
CA GLY A 397 -34.45 11.22 24.87
C GLY A 397 -35.94 11.01 24.49
N ALA A 398 -36.86 11.49 25.30
CA ALA A 398 -38.27 11.42 24.98
C ALA A 398 -38.68 12.37 23.82
N ALA A 399 -38.07 13.53 23.74
CA ALA A 399 -38.27 14.48 22.63
C ALA A 399 -37.71 13.94 21.31
N LEU A 400 -36.50 13.35 21.31
CA LEU A 400 -35.93 12.70 20.14
C LEU A 400 -36.77 11.51 19.64
N ALA A 401 -37.40 10.76 20.56
CA ALA A 401 -38.26 9.65 20.20
C ALA A 401 -39.60 10.09 19.55
N GLN A 402 -40.00 11.36 19.75
CA GLN A 402 -41.22 11.96 19.17
C GLN A 402 -40.93 12.84 17.95
N ALA A 403 -39.67 13.22 17.74
CA ALA A 403 -39.25 14.02 16.58
C ALA A 403 -39.33 13.19 15.29
N ASP A 404 -39.54 13.85 14.15
CA ASP A 404 -39.36 13.23 12.86
C ASP A 404 -37.85 12.97 12.66
N PRO A 405 -37.42 11.70 12.61
CA PRO A 405 -35.99 11.40 12.54
C PRO A 405 -35.31 11.91 11.27
N ALA A 406 -35.99 11.83 10.11
CA ALA A 406 -35.46 12.28 8.84
C ALA A 406 -35.29 13.81 8.80
N ALA A 407 -36.33 14.54 9.26
CA ALA A 407 -36.25 15.99 9.34
C ALA A 407 -35.19 16.48 10.33
N THR A 408 -35.02 15.76 11.46
CA THR A 408 -33.99 16.11 12.46
C THR A 408 -32.57 15.86 11.91
N VAL A 409 -32.33 14.75 11.21
CA VAL A 409 -31.05 14.45 10.57
C VAL A 409 -30.74 15.49 9.49
N ALA A 410 -31.70 15.81 8.64
CA ALA A 410 -31.55 16.83 7.60
C ALA A 410 -31.21 18.21 8.19
N ALA A 411 -31.86 18.59 9.32
CA ALA A 411 -31.56 19.83 10.01
C ALA A 411 -30.13 19.82 10.61
N LEU A 412 -29.69 18.69 11.21
CA LEU A 412 -28.36 18.54 11.76
C LEU A 412 -27.26 18.49 10.69
N GLU A 413 -27.60 18.21 9.43
CA GLU A 413 -26.66 18.16 8.30
C GLU A 413 -26.65 19.44 7.46
N ALA A 414 -27.75 20.21 7.45
CA ALA A 414 -27.91 21.43 6.65
C ALA A 414 -27.13 22.62 7.18
N ASP A 415 -26.88 22.64 8.49
CA ASP A 415 -26.21 23.75 9.17
C ASP A 415 -24.73 23.39 9.30
N GLY A 416 -23.88 24.06 8.48
CA GLY A 416 -22.44 23.81 8.44
C GLY A 416 -21.74 24.11 9.75
N VAL A 417 -20.90 23.19 10.14
CA VAL A 417 -19.77 23.22 11.09
C VAL A 417 -20.02 23.70 12.53
N ASP A 418 -20.94 24.59 12.83
CA ASP A 418 -21.11 25.17 14.19
C ASP A 418 -22.58 25.43 14.63
N ASP A 419 -23.59 24.90 13.92
CA ASP A 419 -24.98 25.30 14.22
C ASP A 419 -25.74 24.27 15.07
N GLU A 420 -26.38 24.77 16.12
CA GLU A 420 -27.17 24.05 17.09
C GLU A 420 -28.63 24.00 16.62
N VAL A 421 -29.19 22.81 16.49
CA VAL A 421 -30.62 22.61 16.17
C VAL A 421 -31.43 22.63 17.45
N GLY A 422 -32.44 23.49 17.48
CA GLY A 422 -33.31 23.61 18.66
C GLY A 422 -34.34 22.46 18.76
N VAL A 423 -34.24 21.62 19.80
CA VAL A 423 -35.24 20.60 20.14
C VAL A 423 -36.05 21.06 21.35
N ASP A 424 -37.41 21.10 21.23
CA ASP A 424 -38.30 21.42 22.32
C ASP A 424 -38.35 20.30 23.36
N VAL A 425 -37.56 20.46 24.40
CA VAL A 425 -37.59 19.62 25.60
C VAL A 425 -38.43 20.39 26.65
N ARG A 426 -39.74 20.19 26.65
CA ARG A 426 -40.57 20.96 27.57
C ARG A 426 -40.17 20.76 29.05
N PRO A 427 -39.95 21.82 29.81
CA PRO A 427 -40.31 23.23 29.55
C PRO A 427 -39.19 24.10 28.93
N VAL A 428 -38.06 23.53 28.48
CA VAL A 428 -36.89 24.26 28.00
C VAL A 428 -36.57 23.84 26.56
N ARG A 429 -36.33 24.82 25.69
CA ARG A 429 -35.77 24.60 24.38
C ARG A 429 -34.27 24.38 24.55
N VAL A 430 -33.75 23.29 24.00
CA VAL A 430 -32.33 22.90 24.07
C VAL A 430 -31.76 22.93 22.67
N GLU A 431 -30.67 23.65 22.51
CA GLU A 431 -29.85 23.62 21.30
C GLU A 431 -29.00 22.37 21.33
N ILE A 432 -29.07 21.57 20.28
CA ILE A 432 -28.34 20.28 20.16
C ILE A 432 -27.35 20.32 19.02
N SER A 433 -26.16 19.85 19.29
CA SER A 433 -25.15 19.60 18.26
C SER A 433 -25.27 18.18 17.72
N LYS A 434 -24.75 17.96 16.52
CA LYS A 434 -24.71 16.63 15.86
C LYS A 434 -24.12 15.55 16.77
N ASP A 435 -23.12 15.86 17.57
CA ASP A 435 -22.44 14.93 18.47
C ASP A 435 -23.29 14.48 19.67
N MET A 436 -24.35 15.21 19.98
CA MET A 436 -25.29 14.88 21.08
C MET A 436 -26.30 13.81 20.70
N VAL A 437 -26.40 13.46 19.40
CA VAL A 437 -27.40 12.52 18.88
C VAL A 437 -26.71 11.36 18.17
N ASP A 438 -26.95 10.16 18.66
CA ASP A 438 -26.56 8.93 17.94
C ASP A 438 -27.64 8.63 16.89
N VAL A 439 -27.32 8.82 15.62
CA VAL A 439 -28.20 8.51 14.50
C VAL A 439 -27.93 7.06 14.07
N LYS A 440 -28.93 6.20 14.24
CA LYS A 440 -28.87 4.83 13.71
C LYS A 440 -29.73 4.75 12.45
N ILE A 441 -29.10 4.41 11.35
CA ILE A 441 -29.73 4.19 10.05
C ILE A 441 -29.99 2.69 9.88
N SER A 442 -31.19 2.35 9.42
CA SER A 442 -31.56 1.00 9.01
C SER A 442 -32.33 1.04 7.70
N ALA A 443 -32.14 0.04 6.87
CA ALA A 443 -32.86 -0.05 5.61
C ALA A 443 -34.33 -0.46 5.83
N LYS A 444 -35.19 -0.10 4.88
CA LYS A 444 -36.55 -0.67 4.76
C LYS A 444 -36.46 -2.11 4.28
N GLU A 445 -37.55 -2.86 4.44
CA GLU A 445 -37.66 -4.24 3.96
C GLU A 445 -37.32 -4.35 2.46
N GLY A 446 -36.51 -5.35 2.10
CA GLY A 446 -36.00 -5.54 0.72
C GLY A 446 -34.74 -4.75 0.39
N PHE A 447 -34.28 -3.89 1.28
CA PHE A 447 -33.07 -3.09 1.08
C PHE A 447 -32.06 -3.30 2.20
N ALA A 448 -30.78 -3.05 1.89
CA ALA A 448 -29.71 -3.00 2.88
C ALA A 448 -28.84 -1.77 2.66
N VAL A 449 -28.48 -1.08 3.75
CA VAL A 449 -27.73 0.17 3.73
C VAL A 449 -26.33 0.00 4.30
N ALA A 450 -25.36 0.62 3.66
CA ALA A 450 -24.02 0.83 4.19
C ALA A 450 -23.59 2.28 4.02
N MET A 451 -22.72 2.73 4.94
CA MET A 451 -22.17 4.08 4.94
C MET A 451 -20.74 4.07 5.42
N GLU A 452 -19.92 4.86 4.77
CA GLU A 452 -18.54 5.16 5.17
C GLU A 452 -18.21 6.60 4.72
N ASN A 453 -17.64 7.40 5.61
CA ASN A 453 -17.20 8.78 5.30
C ASN A 453 -18.23 9.62 4.55
N ASN A 454 -19.49 9.58 4.98
CA ASN A 454 -20.64 10.25 4.36
C ASN A 454 -20.99 9.77 2.92
N VAL A 455 -20.44 8.66 2.49
CA VAL A 455 -20.83 7.96 1.28
C VAL A 455 -21.84 6.88 1.65
N PHE A 456 -23.04 6.94 1.08
CA PHE A 456 -24.11 5.97 1.33
C PHE A 456 -24.31 5.08 0.12
N THR A 457 -24.63 3.82 0.38
CA THR A 457 -25.15 2.89 -0.63
C THR A 457 -26.33 2.14 -0.10
N ILE A 458 -27.33 1.94 -0.94
CA ILE A 458 -28.51 1.14 -0.64
C ILE A 458 -28.61 0.04 -1.68
N LEU A 459 -28.48 -1.19 -1.23
CA LEU A 459 -28.53 -2.36 -2.09
C LEU A 459 -29.94 -2.96 -2.06
N ASP A 460 -30.58 -3.14 -3.25
CA ASP A 460 -31.79 -3.94 -3.36
C ASP A 460 -31.40 -5.41 -3.18
N THR A 461 -31.89 -6.01 -2.10
CA THR A 461 -31.60 -7.40 -1.71
C THR A 461 -32.65 -8.38 -2.19
N THR A 462 -33.67 -7.91 -2.91
CA THR A 462 -34.76 -8.74 -3.45
C THR A 462 -34.24 -9.61 -4.59
N VAL A 463 -34.41 -10.93 -4.44
CA VAL A 463 -34.03 -11.90 -5.48
C VAL A 463 -35.28 -12.36 -6.22
N THR A 464 -35.42 -11.93 -7.47
CA THR A 464 -36.53 -12.42 -8.32
C THR A 464 -36.21 -13.83 -8.85
N PRO A 465 -37.20 -14.57 -9.34
CA PRO A 465 -36.97 -15.87 -9.95
C PRO A 465 -35.90 -15.85 -11.05
N GLU A 466 -35.91 -14.85 -11.93
CA GLU A 466 -34.96 -14.70 -13.02
C GLU A 466 -33.52 -14.47 -12.49
N LEU A 467 -33.38 -13.66 -11.43
CA LEU A 467 -32.09 -13.43 -10.78
C LEU A 467 -31.60 -14.68 -10.06
N ALA A 468 -32.49 -15.50 -9.51
CA ALA A 468 -32.14 -16.76 -8.90
C ALA A 468 -31.63 -17.77 -9.94
N GLU A 469 -32.31 -17.90 -11.09
CA GLU A 469 -31.88 -18.76 -12.20
C GLU A 469 -30.50 -18.33 -12.72
N GLU A 470 -30.27 -17.04 -12.96
CA GLU A 470 -28.95 -16.55 -13.37
C GLU A 470 -27.88 -16.81 -12.29
N GLY A 471 -28.23 -16.69 -11.02
CA GLY A 471 -27.34 -17.02 -9.90
C GLY A 471 -26.92 -18.48 -9.91
N LEU A 472 -27.87 -19.38 -10.20
CA LEU A 472 -27.61 -20.82 -10.33
C LEU A 472 -26.71 -21.13 -11.53
N ALA A 473 -26.97 -20.52 -12.69
CA ALA A 473 -26.12 -20.66 -13.88
C ALA A 473 -24.66 -20.24 -13.58
N ARG A 474 -24.45 -19.12 -12.89
CA ARG A 474 -23.11 -18.65 -12.50
C ARG A 474 -22.42 -19.59 -11.50
N GLU A 475 -23.16 -20.20 -10.57
CA GLU A 475 -22.62 -21.23 -9.69
C GLU A 475 -22.19 -22.49 -10.45
N LEU A 476 -22.98 -22.92 -11.44
CA LEU A 476 -22.63 -24.05 -12.31
C LEU A 476 -21.33 -23.77 -13.08
N VAL A 477 -21.23 -22.61 -13.74
CA VAL A 477 -20.01 -22.21 -14.43
C VAL A 477 -18.80 -22.25 -13.48
N SER A 478 -18.97 -21.74 -12.27
CA SER A 478 -17.89 -21.78 -11.25
C SER A 478 -17.49 -23.18 -10.85
N LYS A 479 -18.46 -24.08 -10.70
CA LYS A 479 -18.19 -25.51 -10.38
C LYS A 479 -17.48 -26.20 -11.52
N VAL A 480 -17.88 -25.96 -12.77
CA VAL A 480 -17.20 -26.50 -13.95
C VAL A 480 -15.73 -26.01 -14.00
N GLN A 481 -15.49 -24.71 -13.79
CA GLN A 481 -14.12 -24.19 -13.77
C GLN A 481 -13.29 -24.77 -12.62
N GLN A 482 -13.90 -25.00 -11.45
CA GLN A 482 -13.23 -25.67 -10.33
C GLN A 482 -12.86 -27.12 -10.70
N MET A 483 -13.77 -27.85 -11.34
CA MET A 483 -13.52 -29.23 -11.81
C MET A 483 -12.41 -29.27 -12.86
N ARG A 484 -12.38 -28.34 -13.80
CA ARG A 484 -11.30 -28.22 -14.79
C ARG A 484 -9.95 -28.11 -14.09
N LYS A 485 -9.85 -27.18 -13.11
CA LYS A 485 -8.62 -26.99 -12.34
C LYS A 485 -8.21 -28.23 -11.52
N GLN A 486 -9.18 -28.93 -10.95
CA GLN A 486 -8.92 -30.15 -10.15
C GLN A 486 -8.45 -31.34 -11.00
N ASN A 487 -8.78 -31.35 -12.29
CA ASN A 487 -8.40 -32.39 -13.25
C ASN A 487 -7.25 -31.94 -14.17
N ASP A 488 -6.55 -30.85 -13.82
CA ASP A 488 -5.39 -30.33 -14.52
C ASP A 488 -5.61 -30.11 -16.05
N TYR A 489 -6.84 -29.70 -16.42
CA TYR A 489 -7.10 -29.29 -17.81
C TYR A 489 -6.35 -28.01 -18.16
N GLU A 490 -5.78 -27.97 -19.35
CA GLU A 490 -5.20 -26.77 -19.89
C GLU A 490 -6.26 -25.67 -20.09
N MET A 491 -5.82 -24.41 -20.04
CA MET A 491 -6.76 -23.27 -20.14
C MET A 491 -7.55 -23.26 -21.44
N MET A 492 -6.93 -23.66 -22.55
CA MET A 492 -7.49 -23.66 -23.89
C MET A 492 -8.24 -24.94 -24.25
N ASP A 493 -8.26 -25.94 -23.40
CA ASP A 493 -8.96 -27.20 -23.66
C ASP A 493 -10.45 -26.96 -23.85
N LYS A 494 -10.99 -27.48 -24.95
CA LYS A 494 -12.43 -27.56 -25.18
C LYS A 494 -12.97 -28.81 -24.51
N ILE A 495 -14.02 -28.65 -23.71
CA ILE A 495 -14.61 -29.74 -22.94
C ILE A 495 -16.08 -29.97 -23.33
N HIS A 496 -16.55 -31.19 -23.18
CA HIS A 496 -17.97 -31.52 -23.19
C HIS A 496 -18.47 -31.65 -21.75
N ILE A 497 -19.55 -30.97 -21.44
CA ILE A 497 -20.17 -30.96 -20.13
C ILE A 497 -21.42 -31.84 -20.19
N TYR A 498 -21.44 -32.90 -19.37
CA TYR A 498 -22.62 -33.72 -19.19
C TYR A 498 -23.21 -33.40 -17.83
N LEU A 499 -24.47 -32.99 -17.81
CA LEU A 499 -25.18 -32.58 -16.61
C LEU A 499 -26.37 -33.55 -16.35
N SER A 500 -26.43 -34.08 -15.13
CA SER A 500 -27.66 -34.67 -14.64
C SER A 500 -28.32 -33.61 -13.76
N ALA A 501 -29.45 -33.10 -14.19
CA ALA A 501 -30.08 -31.93 -13.61
C ALA A 501 -31.52 -32.21 -13.21
N ASP A 502 -31.97 -31.61 -12.13
CA ASP A 502 -33.37 -31.38 -11.84
C ASP A 502 -33.96 -30.24 -12.72
N ASP A 503 -35.28 -30.03 -12.61
CA ASP A 503 -35.99 -29.07 -13.48
C ASP A 503 -35.46 -27.63 -13.31
N ASP A 504 -35.00 -27.24 -12.11
CA ASP A 504 -34.48 -25.89 -11.84
C ASP A 504 -33.10 -25.67 -12.45
N VAL A 505 -32.23 -26.66 -12.37
CA VAL A 505 -30.91 -26.62 -13.00
C VAL A 505 -31.02 -26.69 -14.51
N ALA A 506 -31.96 -27.48 -15.04
CA ALA A 506 -32.23 -27.60 -16.49
C ALA A 506 -32.71 -26.29 -17.10
N LYS A 507 -33.44 -25.44 -16.36
CA LYS A 507 -33.87 -24.11 -16.82
C LYS A 507 -32.74 -23.07 -16.81
N ALA A 508 -31.79 -23.24 -15.90
CA ALA A 508 -30.67 -22.28 -15.73
C ALA A 508 -29.51 -22.52 -16.71
N VAL A 509 -29.49 -23.63 -17.47
CA VAL A 509 -28.52 -24.02 -18.49
C VAL A 509 -29.01 -23.71 -19.87
#